data_7c5db7ecf24fd68417398d1aa28c62b6
#
_entry.id   7c5db7ecf24fd68417398d1aa28c62b6
#
_cell.length_a   1.000
_cell.length_b   1.000
_cell.length_c   1.000
_cell.angle_alpha   90.00
_cell.angle_beta   90.00
_cell.angle_gamma   90.00
#
_symmetry.space_group_name_H-M   'P 1'
#
loop_
_entity.id
_entity.type
_entity.pdbx_description
1 polymer ?
#
loop_
_entity_poly.entity_id
_entity_poly.type
_entity_poly.pdbx_seq_one_letter_code
_entity_poly.pdbx_strand_id
1 'polypeptide(L)'
;MIEKLGKFIKKKVDRKVNSTKTTREDIINNLDIKRQYLHDLENGKRTPSPDLMKKMINLLNLNDKEKIEFYDLVSESHKNKRIPADIEEYILENDEAKDEIRKIIYGNNSGEVK
;
A
#
# COMPACT_ATOMS: atom_id res chain seq x y z
N MET A 1 4.29 15.23 5.52
CA MET A 1 3.20 15.17 4.54
C MET A 1 3.47 14.10 3.51
N ILE A 2 2.46 13.36 3.14
CA ILE A 2 2.63 12.22 2.23
C ILE A 2 2.15 12.55 0.83
N GLU A 3 2.69 13.63 0.28
CA GLU A 3 2.29 14.13 -1.03
C GLU A 3 2.49 13.14 -2.16
N LYS A 4 3.61 12.42 -2.14
CA LYS A 4 3.89 11.46 -3.20
C LYS A 4 2.86 10.34 -3.24
N LEU A 5 2.47 9.86 -2.06
CA LEU A 5 1.44 8.82 -1.97
C LEU A 5 0.10 9.35 -2.47
N GLY A 6 -0.29 10.54 -2.03
CA GLY A 6 -1.55 11.14 -2.45
C GLY A 6 -1.61 11.35 -3.96
N LYS A 7 -0.54 11.85 -4.55
CA LYS A 7 -0.46 12.04 -6.00
C LYS A 7 -0.53 10.71 -6.74
N PHE A 8 0.13 9.70 -6.23
CA PHE A 8 0.08 8.37 -6.81
C PHE A 8 -1.36 7.85 -6.83
N ILE A 9 -2.05 7.93 -5.70
CA ILE A 9 -3.43 7.47 -5.58
C ILE A 9 -4.33 8.22 -6.56
N LYS A 10 -4.24 9.55 -6.57
CA LYS A 10 -5.06 10.36 -7.46
C LYS A 10 -4.82 10.01 -8.92
N LYS A 11 -3.56 9.83 -9.30
CA LYS A 11 -3.20 9.48 -10.67
C LYS A 11 -3.83 8.14 -11.08
N LYS A 12 -3.80 7.15 -10.19
CA LYS A 12 -4.37 5.84 -10.50
C LYS A 12 -5.89 5.87 -10.53
N VAL A 13 -6.51 6.63 -9.65
CA VAL A 13 -7.96 6.83 -9.67
C VAL A 13 -8.37 7.51 -10.98
N ASP A 14 -7.69 8.57 -11.36
CA ASP A 14 -7.98 9.28 -12.60
C ASP A 14 -7.79 8.39 -13.82
N ARG A 15 -6.75 7.55 -13.81
CA ARG A 15 -6.52 6.58 -14.87
C ARG A 15 -7.70 5.63 -15.01
N LYS A 16 -8.20 5.12 -13.89
CA LYS A 16 -9.32 4.19 -13.90
C LYS A 16 -10.59 4.86 -14.44
N VAL A 17 -10.86 6.07 -13.99
CA VAL A 17 -12.01 6.84 -14.44
C VAL A 17 -11.91 7.13 -15.94
N ASN A 18 -10.72 7.51 -16.42
CA ASN A 18 -10.53 7.89 -17.81
C ASN A 18 -10.48 6.70 -18.78
N SER A 19 -9.99 5.55 -18.31
CA SER A 19 -9.80 4.38 -19.19
C SER A 19 -10.99 3.43 -19.22
N THR A 20 -11.93 3.60 -18.30
CA THR A 20 -13.14 2.77 -18.25
C THR A 20 -14.34 3.67 -18.03
N LYS A 21 -15.54 3.09 -18.03
CA LYS A 21 -16.76 3.87 -17.74
C LYS A 21 -17.01 4.01 -16.24
N THR A 22 -16.02 3.71 -15.43
CA THR A 22 -16.12 3.80 -13.97
C THR A 22 -16.06 5.27 -13.55
N THR A 23 -16.95 5.67 -12.65
CA THR A 23 -16.94 7.02 -12.09
C THR A 23 -16.22 7.00 -10.74
N ARG A 24 -15.88 8.19 -10.24
CA ARG A 24 -15.31 8.29 -8.90
C ARG A 24 -16.26 7.74 -7.83
N GLU A 25 -17.56 7.94 -8.02
CA GLU A 25 -18.57 7.39 -7.11
C GLU A 25 -18.53 5.86 -7.10
N ASP A 26 -18.35 5.25 -8.26
CA ASP A 26 -18.24 3.81 -8.35
C ASP A 26 -17.02 3.32 -7.56
N ILE A 27 -15.91 4.04 -7.67
CA ILE A 27 -14.69 3.70 -6.93
C ILE A 27 -14.93 3.80 -5.43
N ILE A 28 -15.53 4.88 -4.98
CA ILE A 28 -15.85 5.09 -3.57
C ILE A 28 -16.75 3.98 -3.05
N ASN A 29 -17.78 3.62 -3.80
CA ASN A 29 -18.71 2.57 -3.40
C ASN A 29 -18.05 1.19 -3.37
N ASN A 30 -17.21 0.91 -4.35
CA ASN A 30 -16.54 -0.39 -4.42
C ASN A 30 -15.46 -0.55 -3.35
N LEU A 31 -14.86 0.56 -2.92
CA LEU A 31 -13.89 0.53 -1.83
C LEU A 31 -14.57 0.57 -0.46
N ASP A 32 -15.86 0.84 -0.44
CA ASP A 32 -16.65 0.95 0.80
C ASP A 32 -16.07 2.02 1.74
N ILE A 33 -15.77 3.17 1.16
CA ILE A 33 -15.24 4.31 1.90
C ILE A 33 -16.12 5.53 1.65
N LYS A 34 -15.89 6.58 2.42
CA LYS A 34 -16.59 7.84 2.23
C LYS A 34 -15.83 8.72 1.24
N ARG A 35 -16.56 9.60 0.57
CA ARG A 35 -15.97 10.54 -0.39
C ARG A 35 -14.84 11.34 0.24
N GLN A 36 -15.07 11.83 1.46
CA GLN A 36 -14.05 12.60 2.16
C GLN A 36 -12.80 11.80 2.43
N TYR A 37 -12.97 10.50 2.69
CA TYR A 37 -11.83 9.63 2.94
C TYR A 37 -10.94 9.53 1.69
N LEU A 38 -11.55 9.33 0.53
CA LEU A 38 -10.78 9.27 -0.72
C LEU A 38 -10.07 10.61 -0.97
N HIS A 39 -10.76 11.70 -0.73
CA HIS A 39 -10.18 13.03 -0.87
C HIS A 39 -8.95 13.20 0.04
N ASP A 40 -9.06 12.73 1.28
CA ASP A 40 -7.94 12.80 2.23
C ASP A 40 -6.76 11.94 1.78
N LEU A 41 -7.03 10.75 1.22
CA LEU A 41 -5.98 9.91 0.67
C LEU A 41 -5.24 10.62 -0.48
N GLU A 42 -6.00 11.24 -1.38
CA GLU A 42 -5.41 11.92 -2.52
C GLU A 42 -4.64 13.18 -2.15
N ASN A 43 -5.01 13.78 -1.04
CA ASN A 43 -4.32 14.98 -0.56
C ASN A 43 -3.19 14.69 0.43
N GLY A 44 -2.91 13.42 0.66
CA GLY A 44 -1.83 13.04 1.55
C GLY A 44 -2.11 13.23 3.02
N LYS A 45 -3.39 13.30 3.39
CA LYS A 45 -3.78 13.47 4.79
C LYS A 45 -3.98 12.16 5.53
N ARG A 46 -4.11 11.06 4.79
CA ARG A 46 -4.32 9.74 5.36
C ARG A 46 -3.54 8.71 4.58
N THR A 47 -3.22 7.59 5.24
CA THR A 47 -2.66 6.42 4.58
C THR A 47 -3.71 5.32 4.60
N PRO A 48 -3.81 4.53 3.53
CA PRO A 48 -4.76 3.43 3.51
C PRO A 48 -4.32 2.29 4.42
N SER A 49 -5.29 1.59 5.00
CA SER A 49 -5.02 0.37 5.75
C SER A 49 -4.59 -0.74 4.80
N PRO A 50 -3.93 -1.79 5.30
CA PRO A 50 -3.55 -2.93 4.45
C PRO A 50 -4.73 -3.53 3.69
N ASP A 51 -5.89 -3.66 4.34
CA ASP A 51 -7.08 -4.20 3.68
C ASP A 51 -7.56 -3.30 2.56
N LEU A 52 -7.57 -2.00 2.81
CA LEU A 52 -7.96 -1.03 1.79
C LEU A 52 -6.98 -1.03 0.63
N MET A 53 -5.69 -1.15 0.91
CA MET A 53 -4.67 -1.24 -0.13
C MET A 53 -4.93 -2.39 -1.09
N LYS A 54 -5.29 -3.56 -0.56
CA LYS A 54 -5.62 -4.71 -1.39
C LYS A 54 -6.81 -4.44 -2.30
N LYS A 55 -7.84 -3.82 -1.74
CA LYS A 55 -9.02 -3.45 -2.53
C LYS A 55 -8.64 -2.46 -3.63
N MET A 56 -7.82 -1.48 -3.30
CA MET A 56 -7.39 -0.48 -4.26
C MET A 56 -6.54 -1.10 -5.38
N ILE A 57 -5.63 -1.99 -5.04
CA ILE A 57 -4.80 -2.67 -6.01
C ILE A 57 -5.66 -3.41 -7.04
N ASN A 58 -6.66 -4.14 -6.57
CA ASN A 58 -7.54 -4.86 -7.45
C ASN A 58 -8.44 -3.94 -8.28
N LEU A 59 -9.04 -2.97 -7.62
CA LEU A 59 -9.99 -2.07 -8.29
C LEU A 59 -9.30 -1.18 -9.32
N LEU A 60 -8.12 -0.66 -8.98
CA LEU A 60 -7.38 0.24 -9.85
C LEU A 60 -6.50 -0.49 -10.86
N ASN A 61 -6.51 -1.81 -10.84
CA ASN A 61 -5.76 -2.65 -11.77
C ASN A 61 -4.27 -2.32 -11.80
N LEU A 62 -3.68 -2.20 -10.63
CA LEU A 62 -2.25 -1.91 -10.52
C LEU A 62 -1.44 -3.12 -10.99
N ASN A 63 -0.44 -2.89 -11.84
CA ASN A 63 0.47 -3.95 -12.24
C ASN A 63 1.49 -4.18 -11.11
N ASP A 64 2.36 -5.18 -11.29
CA ASP A 64 3.31 -5.55 -10.23
C ASP A 64 4.23 -4.39 -9.84
N LYS A 65 4.70 -3.65 -10.81
CA LYS A 65 5.57 -2.51 -10.55
C LYS A 65 4.84 -1.41 -9.77
N GLU A 66 3.61 -1.12 -10.17
CA GLU A 66 2.79 -0.13 -9.49
C GLU A 66 2.43 -0.57 -8.08
N LYS A 67 2.19 -1.85 -7.91
CA LYS A 67 1.89 -2.43 -6.61
C LYS A 67 3.06 -2.23 -5.65
N ILE A 68 4.25 -2.55 -6.11
CA ILE A 68 5.47 -2.36 -5.31
C ILE A 68 5.64 -0.88 -4.95
N GLU A 69 5.45 0.00 -5.92
CA GLU A 69 5.55 1.44 -5.68
C GLU A 69 4.54 1.90 -4.64
N PHE A 70 3.32 1.39 -4.72
CA PHE A 70 2.26 1.75 -3.77
C PHE A 70 2.65 1.34 -2.34
N TYR A 71 3.09 0.09 -2.17
CA TYR A 71 3.51 -0.39 -0.85
C TYR A 71 4.69 0.41 -0.30
N ASP A 72 5.65 0.72 -1.16
CA ASP A 72 6.82 1.50 -0.75
C ASP A 72 6.42 2.90 -0.31
N LEU A 73 5.52 3.55 -1.05
CA LEU A 73 5.06 4.88 -0.69
C LEU A 73 4.32 4.89 0.64
N VAL A 74 3.49 3.87 0.88
CA VAL A 74 2.79 3.76 2.16
C VAL A 74 3.80 3.54 3.29
N SER A 75 4.79 2.69 3.06
CA SER A 75 5.83 2.43 4.05
C SER A 75 6.60 3.70 4.40
N GLU A 76 6.95 4.49 3.38
CA GLU A 76 7.67 5.74 3.59
C GLU A 76 6.86 6.76 4.37
N SER A 77 5.54 6.66 4.33
CA SER A 77 4.68 7.59 5.04
C SER A 77 4.65 7.34 6.54
N HIS A 78 5.15 6.21 6.99
CA HIS A 78 5.21 5.88 8.41
C HIS A 78 6.55 6.31 9.00
N LYS A 79 6.49 7.02 10.12
CA LYS A 79 7.70 7.51 10.78
C LYS A 79 8.63 6.40 11.24
N ASN A 80 8.08 5.23 11.51
CA ASN A 80 8.83 4.10 12.04
C ASN A 80 9.46 3.22 10.96
N LYS A 81 9.39 3.62 9.71
CA LYS A 81 9.98 2.88 8.59
C LYS A 81 9.58 1.41 8.60
N ARG A 82 8.31 1.15 8.69
CA ARG A 82 7.80 -0.21 8.75
C ARG A 82 8.08 -0.95 7.44
N ILE A 83 8.13 -2.27 7.55
CA ILE A 83 8.25 -3.14 6.38
C ILE A 83 6.99 -2.95 5.52
N PRO A 84 7.13 -2.84 4.18
CA PRO A 84 5.96 -2.74 3.31
C PRO A 84 4.98 -3.88 3.54
N ALA A 85 3.70 -3.59 3.45
CA ALA A 85 2.65 -4.52 3.84
C ALA A 85 2.66 -5.84 3.06
N ASP A 86 3.04 -5.81 1.79
CA ASP A 86 3.09 -7.04 0.99
C ASP A 86 4.17 -7.99 1.50
N ILE A 87 5.31 -7.45 1.91
CA ILE A 87 6.39 -8.26 2.48
C ILE A 87 5.99 -8.74 3.86
N GLU A 88 5.37 -7.88 4.65
CA GLU A 88 4.92 -8.24 5.99
C GLU A 88 3.95 -9.42 5.96
N GLU A 89 3.01 -9.42 5.03
CA GLU A 89 2.07 -10.52 4.90
C GLU A 89 2.76 -11.84 4.52
N TYR A 90 3.68 -11.76 3.58
CA TYR A 90 4.44 -12.93 3.18
C TYR A 90 5.18 -13.51 4.37
N ILE A 91 5.79 -12.67 5.18
CA ILE A 91 6.53 -13.09 6.36
C ILE A 91 5.59 -13.78 7.37
N LEU A 92 4.40 -13.21 7.58
CA LEU A 92 3.45 -13.76 8.54
C LEU A 92 2.95 -15.15 8.13
N GLU A 93 2.95 -15.45 6.84
CA GLU A 93 2.47 -16.71 6.33
C GLU A 93 3.57 -17.73 6.09
N ASN A 94 4.83 -17.33 6.26
CA ASN A 94 5.96 -18.19 5.91
C ASN A 94 7.04 -18.10 6.98
N ASP A 95 7.20 -19.18 7.74
CA ASP A 95 8.17 -19.20 8.85
C ASP A 95 9.61 -19.07 8.38
N GLU A 96 9.95 -19.68 7.24
CA GLU A 96 11.28 -19.56 6.69
C GLU A 96 11.60 -18.12 6.33
N ALA A 97 10.63 -17.43 5.74
CA ALA A 97 10.80 -16.04 5.39
C ALA A 97 11.00 -15.17 6.63
N LYS A 98 10.29 -15.49 7.71
CA LYS A 98 10.47 -14.76 8.97
C LYS A 98 11.91 -14.86 9.46
N ASP A 99 12.48 -16.05 9.42
CA ASP A 99 13.83 -16.26 9.89
C ASP A 99 14.83 -15.51 9.03
N GLU A 100 14.67 -15.55 7.72
CA GLU A 100 15.57 -14.84 6.82
C GLU A 100 15.49 -13.34 6.98
N ILE A 101 14.29 -12.82 7.10
CA ILE A 101 14.10 -11.39 7.28
C ILE A 101 14.68 -10.92 8.60
N ARG A 102 14.52 -11.70 9.64
CA ARG A 102 15.12 -11.37 10.94
C ARG A 102 16.63 -11.31 10.86
N LYS A 103 17.24 -12.22 10.13
CA LYS A 103 18.69 -12.19 9.91
C LYS A 103 19.12 -10.89 9.25
N ILE A 104 18.35 -10.43 8.30
CA ILE A 104 18.65 -9.18 7.60
C ILE A 104 18.43 -7.97 8.51
N ILE A 105 17.30 -7.93 9.21
CA ILE A 105 16.92 -6.82 10.07
C ILE A 105 17.90 -6.65 11.23
N TYR A 106 18.26 -7.74 11.86
CA TYR A 106 19.16 -7.71 13.00
C TYR A 106 20.62 -7.86 12.58
N GLY A 107 20.86 -7.70 11.31
CA GLY A 107 22.20 -7.68 10.77
C GLY A 107 22.91 -9.00 10.95
N ASN A 108 24.18 -8.89 11.19
CA ASN A 108 25.02 -10.07 11.28
C ASN A 108 24.87 -10.84 12.59
N ASN A 109 23.92 -10.45 13.38
CA ASN A 109 23.62 -11.17 14.60
C ASN A 109 22.72 -12.36 14.31
N SER A 110 22.70 -12.80 13.10
CA SER A 110 21.80 -13.85 12.66
C SER A 110 21.90 -15.11 13.50
N GLY A 111 23.05 -15.43 13.99
CA GLY A 111 23.20 -16.61 14.80
C GLY A 111 22.49 -16.54 16.13
N GLU A 112 22.14 -15.36 16.55
CA GLU A 112 21.52 -15.11 17.84
C GLU A 112 20.03 -14.93 17.77
N VAL A 113 19.50 -14.79 16.59
CA VAL A 113 18.07 -14.61 16.39
C VAL A 113 17.42 -15.98 16.37
N LYS A 114 16.81 -16.29 17.45
CA LYS A 114 16.17 -17.59 17.59
C LYS A 114 14.70 -17.41 17.82
#